data_444ba17028e79b35803934c20c40f4c3
#
_entry.id   444ba17028e79b35803934c20c40f4c3
#
_cell.length_a   1.000
_cell.length_b   1.000
_cell.length_c   1.000
_cell.angle_alpha   90.00
_cell.angle_beta   90.00
_cell.angle_gamma   90.00
#
_symmetry.space_group_name_H-M   'P 1'
#
loop_
_entity.id
_entity.type
_entity.pdbx_description
1 polymer ?
#
loop_
_entity_poly.entity_id
_entity_poly.type
_entity_poly.pdbx_seq_one_letter_code
_entity_poly.pdbx_strand_id
1 'polypeptide(L)'
;MLTAFILVKASRDGLTSLGPHLADVEGIAEVYTVTGEWDFIAIARVREHDELAQVVTQRLTQLEGIEKTQTMVAFQQFSAHDLEAMFGLGVEDKPA
;
A
#
# COMPACT_ATOMS: atom_id res chain seq x y z
N MET A 1 12.67 -0.08 5.66
CA MET A 1 11.35 -0.70 5.50
C MET A 1 10.96 -0.69 4.03
N LEU A 2 10.39 -1.77 3.58
CA LEU A 2 10.00 -1.92 2.19
C LEU A 2 8.56 -1.47 2.00
N THR A 3 8.32 -0.65 0.99
CA THR A 3 6.97 -0.17 0.68
C THR A 3 6.55 -0.70 -0.68
N ALA A 4 5.31 -1.16 -0.78
CA ALA A 4 4.76 -1.62 -2.04
C ALA A 4 3.35 -1.08 -2.20
N PHE A 5 2.97 -0.86 -3.45
CA PHE A 5 1.64 -0.41 -3.80
C PHE A 5 0.94 -1.56 -4.49
N ILE A 6 -0.15 -2.02 -3.90
CA ILE A 6 -0.90 -3.15 -4.43
C ILE A 6 -2.20 -2.62 -4.99
N LEU A 7 -2.29 -2.64 -6.30
CA LEU A 7 -3.49 -2.21 -7.00
C LEU A 7 -4.45 -3.38 -7.04
N VAL A 8 -5.69 -3.14 -6.66
CA VAL A 8 -6.68 -4.20 -6.51
C VAL A 8 -7.88 -3.90 -7.38
N LYS A 9 -8.24 -4.87 -8.19
CA LYS A 9 -9.48 -4.85 -8.95
C LYS A 9 -10.47 -5.73 -8.21
N ALA A 10 -11.59 -5.16 -7.80
CA ALA A 10 -12.58 -5.88 -7.02
C ALA A 10 -13.66 -6.45 -7.91
N SER A 11 -14.24 -7.56 -7.49
CA SER A 11 -15.47 -8.03 -8.11
C SER A 11 -16.60 -7.08 -7.75
N ARG A 12 -17.73 -7.23 -8.44
CA ARG A 12 -18.87 -6.38 -8.15
C ARG A 12 -19.25 -6.46 -6.68
N ASP A 13 -19.27 -7.66 -6.12
CA ASP A 13 -19.66 -7.86 -4.73
C ASP A 13 -18.61 -7.33 -3.76
N GLY A 14 -17.36 -7.27 -4.19
CA GLY A 14 -16.29 -6.83 -3.31
C GLY A 14 -16.16 -5.32 -3.20
N LEU A 15 -16.79 -4.57 -4.11
CA LEU A 15 -16.61 -3.13 -4.13
C LEU A 15 -16.96 -2.44 -2.82
N THR A 16 -17.98 -2.92 -2.14
CA THR A 16 -18.46 -2.25 -0.92
C THR A 16 -17.90 -2.84 0.35
N SER A 17 -17.34 -4.05 0.31
CA SER A 17 -16.95 -4.72 1.53
C SER A 17 -15.46 -5.00 1.63
N LEU A 18 -14.74 -4.92 0.53
CA LEU A 18 -13.36 -5.37 0.51
C LEU A 18 -12.40 -4.42 1.24
N GLY A 19 -12.68 -3.12 1.22
CA GLY A 19 -11.76 -2.14 1.79
C GLY A 19 -11.35 -2.44 3.22
N PRO A 20 -12.31 -2.61 4.15
CA PRO A 20 -11.93 -2.91 5.53
C PRO A 20 -11.16 -4.22 5.67
N HIS A 21 -11.52 -5.22 4.87
CA HIS A 21 -10.81 -6.50 4.95
C HIS A 21 -9.37 -6.36 4.44
N LEU A 22 -9.16 -5.56 3.41
CA LEU A 22 -7.80 -5.27 2.96
C LEU A 22 -7.00 -4.57 4.06
N ALA A 23 -7.62 -3.62 4.72
CA ALA A 23 -6.94 -2.85 5.75
C ALA A 23 -6.55 -3.71 6.95
N ASP A 24 -7.26 -4.81 7.17
CA ASP A 24 -6.96 -5.71 8.27
C ASP A 24 -5.84 -6.70 7.97
N VAL A 25 -5.38 -6.76 6.73
CA VAL A 25 -4.32 -7.70 6.38
C VAL A 25 -3.02 -7.26 7.02
N GLU A 26 -2.37 -8.17 7.72
CA GLU A 26 -1.09 -7.87 8.34
C GLU A 26 -0.07 -7.52 7.25
N GLY A 27 0.61 -6.39 7.42
CA GLY A 27 1.54 -5.88 6.43
C GLY A 27 0.97 -4.75 5.59
N ILE A 28 -0.34 -4.58 5.61
CA ILE A 28 -1.01 -3.48 4.92
C ILE A 28 -1.13 -2.30 5.88
N ALA A 29 -0.58 -1.16 5.49
CA ALA A 29 -0.59 0.03 6.34
C ALA A 29 -1.82 0.89 6.08
N GLU A 30 -2.23 1.02 4.82
CA GLU A 30 -3.33 1.89 4.43
C GLU A 30 -4.00 1.33 3.20
N VAL A 31 -5.27 1.67 3.02
CA VAL A 31 -6.02 1.28 1.83
C VAL A 31 -6.83 2.49 1.37
N TYR A 32 -6.79 2.75 0.08
CA TYR A 32 -7.53 3.84 -0.52
C TYR A 32 -8.45 3.28 -1.59
N THR A 33 -9.66 3.81 -1.67
CA THR A 33 -10.48 3.59 -2.86
C THR A 33 -10.06 4.62 -3.89
N VAL A 34 -9.99 4.21 -5.13
CA VAL A 34 -9.50 5.08 -6.19
C VAL A 34 -10.44 5.02 -7.38
N THR A 35 -10.34 6.02 -8.24
CA THR A 35 -11.07 6.03 -9.48
C THR A 35 -10.20 5.49 -10.60
N GLY A 36 -10.81 5.08 -11.69
CA GLY A 36 -10.09 4.61 -12.85
C GLY A 36 -10.20 3.10 -12.98
N GLU A 37 -9.16 2.51 -13.53
CA GLU A 37 -9.17 1.09 -13.85
C GLU A 37 -9.15 0.22 -12.61
N TRP A 38 -8.49 0.65 -11.55
CA TRP A 38 -8.36 -0.10 -10.33
C TRP A 38 -9.32 0.43 -9.29
N ASP A 39 -9.72 -0.41 -8.36
CA ASP A 39 -10.73 -0.03 -7.37
C ASP A 39 -10.10 0.37 -6.04
N PHE A 40 -9.01 -0.28 -5.66
CA PHE A 40 -8.33 0.02 -4.42
C PHE A 40 -6.83 0.07 -4.65
N ILE A 41 -6.16 0.87 -3.82
CA ILE A 41 -4.71 0.80 -3.70
C ILE A 41 -4.42 0.52 -2.23
N ALA A 42 -3.74 -0.60 -1.97
CA ALA A 42 -3.29 -0.95 -0.63
C ALA A 42 -1.81 -0.65 -0.53
N ILE A 43 -1.41 0.03 0.53
CA ILE A 43 -0.02 0.35 0.76
C ILE A 43 0.51 -0.68 1.75
N ALA A 44 1.48 -1.48 1.31
CA ALA A 44 2.13 -2.46 2.18
C ALA A 44 3.43 -1.87 2.68
N ARG A 45 3.67 -2.01 3.99
CA ARG A 45 4.95 -1.65 4.58
C ARG A 45 5.43 -2.82 5.40
N VAL A 46 6.49 -3.45 4.93
CA VAL A 46 7.00 -4.68 5.50
C VAL A 46 8.51 -4.54 5.65
N ARG A 47 9.11 -5.49 6.36
CA ARG A 47 10.54 -5.41 6.63
C ARG A 47 11.37 -5.98 5.50
N GLU A 48 10.89 -7.03 4.87
CA GLU A 48 11.68 -7.76 3.88
C GLU A 48 10.79 -8.22 2.74
N HIS A 49 11.46 -8.60 1.66
CA HIS A 49 10.78 -9.10 0.48
C HIS A 49 9.98 -10.37 0.77
N ASP A 50 10.48 -11.23 1.64
CA ASP A 50 9.76 -12.45 1.98
C ASP A 50 8.42 -12.15 2.62
N GLU A 51 8.37 -11.13 3.46
CA GLU A 51 7.12 -10.74 4.09
C GLU A 51 6.15 -10.18 3.05
N LEU A 52 6.66 -9.41 2.09
CA LEU A 52 5.82 -8.90 1.02
C LEU A 52 5.25 -10.05 0.21
N ALA A 53 6.05 -11.06 -0.07
CA ALA A 53 5.57 -12.23 -0.78
C ALA A 53 4.43 -12.90 -0.02
N GLN A 54 4.54 -13.00 1.29
CA GLN A 54 3.47 -13.58 2.09
C GLN A 54 2.19 -12.76 2.02
N VAL A 55 2.30 -11.43 2.04
CA VAL A 55 1.13 -10.57 1.92
C VAL A 55 0.44 -10.83 0.59
N VAL A 56 1.19 -10.81 -0.50
CA VAL A 56 0.60 -10.88 -1.83
C VAL A 56 0.11 -12.27 -2.16
N THR A 57 0.89 -13.30 -1.85
CA THR A 57 0.57 -14.64 -2.32
C THR A 57 -0.24 -15.47 -1.35
N GLN A 58 -0.25 -15.10 -0.08
CA GLN A 58 -0.96 -15.88 0.93
C GLN A 58 -2.08 -15.10 1.59
N ARG A 59 -1.80 -13.92 2.08
CA ARG A 59 -2.79 -13.20 2.87
C ARG A 59 -3.88 -12.59 2.01
N LEU A 60 -3.50 -11.95 0.92
CA LEU A 60 -4.49 -11.35 0.03
C LEU A 60 -5.34 -12.39 -0.68
N THR A 61 -4.75 -13.53 -0.99
CA THR A 61 -5.49 -14.56 -1.71
C THR A 61 -6.59 -15.21 -0.89
N GLN A 62 -6.59 -14.98 0.42
CA GLN A 62 -7.67 -15.50 1.26
C GLN A 62 -8.88 -14.59 1.30
N LEU A 63 -8.78 -13.39 0.76
CA LEU A 63 -9.89 -12.46 0.73
C LEU A 63 -10.77 -12.73 -0.48
N GLU A 64 -12.08 -12.69 -0.25
CA GLU A 64 -13.04 -12.80 -1.33
C GLU A 64 -13.28 -11.43 -1.92
N GLY A 65 -13.60 -11.40 -3.20
CA GLY A 65 -13.95 -10.15 -3.85
C GLY A 65 -12.82 -9.52 -4.64
N ILE A 66 -11.66 -10.15 -4.67
CA ILE A 66 -10.53 -9.66 -5.48
C ILE A 66 -10.54 -10.39 -6.81
N GLU A 67 -10.58 -9.62 -7.89
CA GLU A 67 -10.48 -10.20 -9.22
C GLU A 67 -9.03 -10.28 -9.69
N LYS A 68 -8.28 -9.21 -9.43
CA LYS A 68 -6.94 -9.13 -9.96
C LYS A 68 -6.14 -8.13 -9.14
N THR A 69 -4.85 -8.37 -9.02
CA THR A 69 -3.96 -7.45 -8.33
C THR A 69 -2.73 -7.17 -9.17
N GLN A 70 -2.13 -6.03 -8.92
CA GLN A 70 -0.84 -5.70 -9.49
C GLN A 70 -0.02 -5.06 -8.39
N THR A 71 1.17 -5.59 -8.14
CA THR A 71 2.02 -5.10 -7.07
C THR A 71 3.19 -4.34 -7.66
N MET A 72 3.41 -3.13 -7.16
CA MET A 72 4.55 -2.32 -7.52
C MET A 72 5.38 -2.08 -6.27
N VAL A 73 6.64 -2.49 -6.30
CA VAL A 73 7.53 -2.26 -5.18
C VAL A 73 8.17 -0.90 -5.34
N ALA A 74 8.09 -0.07 -4.31
CA ALA A 74 8.72 1.24 -4.33
C ALA A 74 10.23 1.06 -4.21
N PHE A 75 10.94 1.60 -5.17
CA PHE A 75 12.38 1.46 -5.22
C PHE A 75 13.08 2.53 -4.41
N GLN A 76 12.57 3.76 -4.50
CA GLN A 76 13.10 4.89 -3.76
C GLN A 76 11.98 5.81 -3.39
N GLN A 77 12.18 6.54 -2.32
CA GLN A 77 11.21 7.52 -1.87
C GLN A 77 11.91 8.87 -1.79
N PHE A 78 11.29 9.88 -2.35
CA PHE A 78 11.81 11.24 -2.32
C PHE A 78 10.82 12.13 -1.59
N SER A 79 11.33 12.97 -0.69
CA SER A 79 10.49 13.87 0.07
C SER A 79 11.34 15.04 0.54
N ALA A 80 10.89 16.25 0.30
CA ALA A 80 11.60 17.42 0.80
C ALA A 80 11.63 17.41 2.32
N HIS A 81 10.57 16.94 2.93
CA HIS A 81 10.49 16.86 4.37
C HIS A 81 11.52 15.88 4.94
N ASP A 82 11.66 14.73 4.29
CA ASP A 82 12.63 13.73 4.74
C ASP A 82 14.05 14.23 4.59
N LEU A 83 14.31 14.97 3.51
CA LEU A 83 15.62 15.55 3.30
C LEU A 83 15.97 16.53 4.40
N GLU A 84 15.03 17.37 4.76
CA GLU A 84 15.25 18.35 5.83
C GLU A 84 15.52 17.67 7.14
N ALA A 85 14.77 16.64 7.45
CA ALA A 85 14.99 15.89 8.66
C ALA A 85 16.36 15.23 8.67
N MET A 86 16.79 14.72 7.54
CA MET A 86 18.07 14.06 7.42
C MET A 86 19.22 15.01 7.68
N PHE A 87 19.11 16.23 7.18
CA PHE A 87 20.16 17.22 7.39
C PHE A 87 20.07 17.92 8.73
N GLY A 88 18.95 17.76 9.42
CA GLY A 88 18.79 18.39 10.71
C GLY A 88 18.69 19.87 10.69
N LEU A 89 18.26 20.45 9.57
CA LEU A 89 18.16 21.87 9.47
C LEU A 89 16.81 22.31 9.03
N GLY A 90 16.38 23.44 9.53
CA GLY A 90 15.29 24.19 9.01
C GLY A 90 14.02 23.42 8.76
N VAL A 91 13.90 22.30 9.36
CA VAL A 91 12.73 21.47 9.14
C VAL A 91 11.49 22.23 9.55
N GLU A 92 11.59 22.90 10.64
CA GLU A 92 10.47 23.65 11.18
C GLU A 92 10.06 24.80 10.29
N ASP A 93 10.97 25.28 9.46
CA ASP A 93 10.72 26.43 8.63
C ASP A 93 10.17 26.09 7.30
N LYS A 94 10.14 24.83 6.95
CA LYS A 94 9.82 24.44 5.60
C LYS A 94 8.39 24.06 5.49
N PRO A 95 7.62 24.83 4.77
CA PRO A 95 6.27 24.35 4.47
C PRO A 95 6.36 23.15 3.55
N ALA A 96 5.43 22.35 3.63
CA ALA A 96 5.35 21.15 2.81
C ALA A 96 5.25 21.50 1.33
#